data_9da932d9a110ff38ae6a1e4a2b630e4e
#
_entry.id   9da932d9a110ff38ae6a1e4a2b630e4e
#
_cell.length_a   1.000
_cell.length_b   1.000
_cell.length_c   1.000
_cell.angle_alpha   90.00
_cell.angle_beta   90.00
_cell.angle_gamma   90.00
#
_symmetry.space_group_name_H-M   'P 1'
#
loop_
_entity.id
_entity.type
_entity.pdbx_description
1 polymer ?
#
loop_
_entity_poly.entity_id
_entity_poly.type
_entity_poly.pdbx_seq_one_letter_code
_entity_poly.pdbx_strand_id
1 'polypeptide(L)'
;MPTDLANGESPLSFWPRVREFAVPPSMIETATARRRAGDWAGACAAANIDVDLRPRLVARRYGRDVAARLRSDLRHLAPDLLRWHMPRIAPDGLLRPGLTIALARYGTPGAGAPHLVVRTPPAWADAARERLSLESIDEVLKVAEERDSS
;
A
#
# COMPACT_ATOMS: atom_id res chain seq x y z
N MET A 1 -27.62 -11.70 -17.66
CA MET A 1 -26.48 -12.52 -18.13
C MET A 1 -25.27 -11.65 -18.32
N PRO A 2 -24.21 -11.87 -17.60
CA PRO A 2 -23.03 -11.06 -17.79
C PRO A 2 -22.39 -11.37 -19.14
N THR A 3 -22.36 -10.38 -19.97
CA THR A 3 -21.77 -10.45 -21.30
C THR A 3 -20.25 -10.39 -21.29
N ASP A 4 -19.69 -9.90 -20.21
CA ASP A 4 -18.25 -9.82 -19.98
C ASP A 4 -17.57 -11.17 -20.04
N LEU A 5 -18.28 -12.26 -19.72
CA LEU A 5 -17.76 -13.62 -19.83
C LEU A 5 -17.40 -13.98 -21.27
N ALA A 6 -18.08 -13.37 -22.24
CA ALA A 6 -17.83 -13.62 -23.65
C ALA A 6 -16.46 -13.11 -24.11
N ASN A 7 -15.87 -12.17 -23.38
CA ASN A 7 -14.57 -11.60 -23.71
C ASN A 7 -13.39 -12.33 -23.03
N GLY A 8 -13.66 -13.36 -22.24
CA GLY A 8 -12.62 -14.10 -21.53
C GLY A 8 -11.97 -13.37 -20.36
N GLU A 9 -12.39 -12.15 -20.09
CA GLU A 9 -11.84 -11.28 -19.05
C GLU A 9 -12.78 -11.19 -17.86
N SER A 10 -13.26 -12.33 -17.36
CA SER A 10 -14.10 -12.34 -16.17
C SER A 10 -13.28 -12.01 -14.91
N PRO A 11 -13.90 -11.41 -13.88
CA PRO A 11 -13.24 -11.20 -12.59
C PRO A 11 -12.69 -12.49 -11.98
N LEU A 12 -13.33 -13.61 -12.23
CA LEU A 12 -12.89 -14.92 -11.76
C LEU A 12 -11.57 -15.37 -12.38
N SER A 13 -11.28 -15.00 -13.63
CA SER A 13 -10.01 -15.28 -14.30
C SER A 13 -8.92 -14.33 -13.87
N PHE A 14 -9.28 -13.09 -13.54
CA PHE A 14 -8.35 -12.05 -13.11
C PHE A 14 -7.69 -12.37 -11.76
N TRP A 15 -8.49 -12.73 -10.75
CA TRP A 15 -8.00 -12.97 -9.40
C TRP A 15 -7.06 -14.17 -9.25
N PRO A 16 -7.23 -15.31 -9.95
CA PRO A 16 -6.24 -16.38 -9.93
C PRO A 16 -4.86 -15.94 -10.41
N ARG A 17 -4.79 -15.08 -11.42
CA ARG A 17 -3.54 -14.52 -11.91
C ARG A 17 -2.86 -13.63 -10.87
N VAL A 18 -3.64 -12.78 -10.20
CA VAL A 18 -3.13 -11.93 -9.12
C VAL A 18 -2.55 -12.79 -8.00
N ARG A 19 -3.26 -13.85 -7.61
CA ARG A 19 -2.80 -14.77 -6.59
C ARG A 19 -1.50 -15.47 -6.98
N GLU A 20 -1.41 -15.91 -8.22
CA GLU A 20 -0.25 -16.66 -8.71
C GLU A 20 1.01 -15.82 -8.79
N PHE A 21 0.91 -14.60 -9.31
CA PHE A 21 2.07 -13.78 -9.64
C PHE A 21 2.34 -12.66 -8.62
N ALA A 22 1.32 -12.06 -8.08
CA ALA A 22 1.47 -10.87 -7.24
C ALA A 22 1.34 -11.17 -5.74
N VAL A 23 0.51 -12.13 -5.37
CA VAL A 23 0.29 -12.53 -3.97
C VAL A 23 0.26 -14.06 -3.88
N PRO A 24 1.41 -14.72 -4.09
CA PRO A 24 1.46 -16.18 -4.01
C PRO A 24 1.25 -16.67 -2.57
N PRO A 25 0.85 -17.94 -2.39
CA PRO A 25 0.64 -18.52 -1.05
C PRO A 25 1.85 -18.38 -0.13
N SER A 26 3.06 -18.50 -0.64
CA SER A 26 4.28 -18.35 0.15
C SER A 26 4.42 -16.95 0.75
N MET A 27 4.01 -15.91 0.02
CA MET A 27 3.98 -14.54 0.51
C MET A 27 3.00 -14.40 1.68
N ILE A 28 1.81 -14.97 1.54
CA ILE A 28 0.76 -14.93 2.57
C ILE A 28 1.25 -15.64 3.84
N GLU A 29 1.84 -16.80 3.71
CA GLU A 29 2.36 -17.57 4.83
C GLU A 29 3.46 -16.80 5.57
N THR A 30 4.42 -16.27 4.85
CA THR A 30 5.56 -15.52 5.43
C THR A 30 5.08 -14.24 6.09
N ALA A 31 4.25 -13.45 5.41
CA ALA A 31 3.72 -12.20 5.96
C ALA A 31 2.88 -12.46 7.21
N THR A 32 2.05 -13.51 7.20
CA THR A 32 1.23 -13.89 8.36
C THR A 32 2.08 -14.30 9.54
N ALA A 33 3.11 -15.11 9.32
CA ALA A 33 4.03 -15.54 10.38
C ALA A 33 4.76 -14.35 11.01
N ARG A 34 5.25 -13.41 10.20
CA ARG A 34 5.90 -12.19 10.67
C ARG A 34 4.94 -11.32 11.48
N ARG A 35 3.73 -11.13 10.99
CA ARG A 35 2.70 -10.34 11.67
C ARG A 35 2.33 -10.93 13.02
N ARG A 36 2.16 -12.25 13.11
CA ARG A 36 1.87 -12.95 14.36
C ARG A 36 3.00 -12.83 15.38
N ALA A 37 4.23 -12.72 14.91
CA ALA A 37 5.41 -12.50 15.76
C ALA A 37 5.57 -11.02 16.16
N GLY A 38 4.69 -10.13 15.74
CA GLY A 38 4.78 -8.69 16.00
C GLY A 38 5.77 -7.95 15.12
N ASP A 39 6.29 -8.60 14.08
CA ASP A 39 7.26 -8.04 13.13
C ASP A 39 6.54 -7.45 11.92
N TRP A 40 5.94 -6.28 12.09
CA TRP A 40 5.19 -5.63 11.01
C TRP A 40 6.10 -5.22 9.84
N ALA A 41 7.34 -4.79 10.12
CA ALA A 41 8.29 -4.42 9.08
C ALA A 41 8.69 -5.63 8.23
N GLY A 42 8.93 -6.77 8.86
CA GLY A 42 9.21 -8.03 8.18
C GLY A 42 8.01 -8.53 7.37
N ALA A 43 6.80 -8.33 7.88
CA ALA A 43 5.58 -8.67 7.15
C ALA A 43 5.43 -7.81 5.88
N CYS A 44 5.69 -6.51 5.96
CA CYS A 44 5.70 -5.62 4.80
C CYS A 44 6.75 -6.04 3.78
N ALA A 45 7.97 -6.34 4.23
CA ALA A 45 9.04 -6.80 3.34
C ALA A 45 8.66 -8.11 2.63
N ALA A 46 8.04 -9.05 3.33
CA ALA A 46 7.56 -10.31 2.75
C ALA A 46 6.49 -10.08 1.67
N ALA A 47 5.68 -9.03 1.82
CA ALA A 47 4.65 -8.67 0.85
C ALA A 47 5.14 -7.70 -0.24
N ASN A 48 6.45 -7.48 -0.36
CA ASN A 48 7.06 -6.54 -1.31
C ASN A 48 6.55 -5.10 -1.16
N ILE A 49 6.33 -4.68 0.08
CA ILE A 49 5.97 -3.31 0.40
C ILE A 49 7.17 -2.64 1.07
N ASP A 50 7.68 -1.58 0.44
CA ASP A 50 8.73 -0.76 1.02
C ASP A 50 8.15 0.15 2.11
N VAL A 51 8.84 0.25 3.22
CA VAL A 51 8.39 1.05 4.36
C VAL A 51 9.30 2.27 4.50
N ASP A 52 8.71 3.46 4.31
CA ASP A 52 9.38 4.74 4.54
C ASP A 52 8.75 5.40 5.78
N LEU A 53 8.88 4.72 6.91
CA LEU A 53 8.34 5.14 8.19
C LEU A 53 9.38 4.95 9.28
N ARG A 54 9.67 6.03 9.99
CA ARG A 54 10.56 6.00 11.16
C ARG A 54 9.78 6.51 12.37
N PRO A 55 9.32 5.62 13.28
CA PRO A 55 8.47 6.03 14.39
C PRO A 55 9.05 7.14 15.27
N ARG A 56 10.37 7.17 15.45
CA ARG A 56 11.03 8.25 16.23
C ARG A 56 10.90 9.60 15.55
N LEU A 57 11.03 9.67 14.22
CA LEU A 57 10.86 10.91 13.48
C LEU A 57 9.40 11.34 13.43
N VAL A 58 8.47 10.40 13.34
CA VAL A 58 7.03 10.65 13.43
C VAL A 58 6.68 11.27 14.77
N ALA A 59 7.20 10.72 15.87
CA ALA A 59 6.99 11.26 17.22
C ALA A 59 7.52 12.69 17.36
N ARG A 60 8.65 12.99 16.76
CA ARG A 60 9.25 14.36 16.78
C ARG A 60 8.41 15.33 15.96
N ARG A 61 7.95 14.94 14.80
CA ARG A 61 7.24 15.82 13.87
C ARG A 61 5.76 16.01 14.24
N TYR A 62 5.09 14.95 14.65
CA TYR A 62 3.65 14.93 14.85
C TYR A 62 3.21 14.64 16.29
N GLY A 63 4.12 14.27 17.17
CA GLY A 63 3.85 13.97 18.56
C GLY A 63 3.73 12.48 18.87
N ARG A 64 3.78 12.18 20.16
CA ARG A 64 3.78 10.80 20.66
C ARG A 64 2.46 10.08 20.39
N ASP A 65 1.33 10.80 20.48
CA ASP A 65 0.00 10.20 20.27
C ASP A 65 -0.16 9.71 18.83
N VAL A 66 0.28 10.50 17.86
CA VAL A 66 0.26 10.11 16.45
C VAL A 66 1.16 8.89 16.23
N ALA A 67 2.37 8.92 16.79
CA ALA A 67 3.29 7.79 16.68
C ALA A 67 2.73 6.52 17.30
N ALA A 68 2.06 6.60 18.44
CA ALA A 68 1.45 5.46 19.13
C ALA A 68 0.30 4.87 18.29
N ARG A 69 -0.55 5.72 17.74
CA ARG A 69 -1.67 5.29 16.88
C ARG A 69 -1.15 4.65 15.59
N LEU A 70 -0.14 5.24 14.98
CA LEU A 70 0.51 4.67 13.81
C LEU A 70 1.08 3.28 14.10
N ARG A 71 1.80 3.11 15.19
CA ARG A 71 2.32 1.79 15.60
C ARG A 71 1.23 0.76 15.80
N SER A 72 0.13 1.16 16.42
CA SER A 72 -1.04 0.28 16.59
C SER A 72 -1.62 -0.15 15.26
N ASP A 73 -1.81 0.80 14.33
CA ASP A 73 -2.34 0.51 13.00
C ASP A 73 -1.41 -0.40 12.20
N LEU A 74 -0.10 -0.19 12.29
CA LEU A 74 0.89 -1.03 11.61
C LEU A 74 0.88 -2.47 12.13
N ARG A 75 0.67 -2.67 13.42
CA ARG A 75 0.53 -4.01 13.99
C ARG A 75 -0.71 -4.75 13.50
N HIS A 76 -1.77 -4.03 13.19
CA HIS A 76 -3.02 -4.59 12.69
C HIS A 76 -3.10 -4.64 11.17
N LEU A 77 -2.14 -4.03 10.49
CA LEU A 77 -2.07 -4.08 9.03
C LEU A 77 -1.68 -5.48 8.56
N ALA A 78 -2.40 -5.96 7.57
CA ALA A 78 -2.05 -7.18 6.85
C ALA A 78 -1.49 -6.81 5.47
N PRO A 79 -0.16 -6.73 5.31
CA PRO A 79 0.46 -6.24 4.07
C PRO A 79 0.13 -7.09 2.84
N ASP A 80 0.00 -8.38 3.01
CA ASP A 80 -0.41 -9.30 1.94
C ASP A 80 -1.83 -9.00 1.45
N LEU A 81 -2.78 -8.70 2.37
CA LEU A 81 -4.13 -8.30 2.01
C LEU A 81 -4.15 -6.91 1.37
N LEU A 82 -3.35 -5.98 1.85
CA LEU A 82 -3.21 -4.67 1.24
C LEU A 82 -2.75 -4.83 -0.21
N ARG A 83 -1.72 -5.62 -0.45
CA ARG A 83 -1.23 -5.90 -1.80
C ARG A 83 -2.28 -6.57 -2.67
N TRP A 84 -3.05 -7.51 -2.13
CA TRP A 84 -4.14 -8.20 -2.82
C TRP A 84 -5.21 -7.21 -3.30
N HIS A 85 -5.58 -6.23 -2.47
CA HIS A 85 -6.66 -5.29 -2.74
C HIS A 85 -6.22 -4.03 -3.48
N MET A 86 -4.94 -3.88 -3.82
CA MET A 86 -4.47 -2.73 -4.59
C MET A 86 -5.09 -2.71 -5.98
N PRO A 87 -5.41 -1.52 -6.53
CA PRO A 87 -5.93 -1.40 -7.89
C PRO A 87 -4.98 -2.00 -8.92
N ARG A 88 -5.54 -2.81 -9.81
CA ARG A 88 -4.77 -3.53 -10.82
C ARG A 88 -5.38 -3.35 -12.19
N ILE A 89 -4.55 -3.59 -13.21
CA ILE A 89 -4.94 -3.49 -14.61
C ILE A 89 -5.26 -4.89 -15.13
N ALA A 90 -6.48 -5.09 -15.63
CA ALA A 90 -6.84 -6.31 -16.34
C ALA A 90 -6.20 -6.29 -17.76
N PRO A 91 -5.84 -7.44 -18.33
CA PRO A 91 -5.96 -8.80 -17.78
C PRO A 91 -4.74 -9.29 -17.01
N ASP A 92 -3.66 -8.52 -16.99
CA ASP A 92 -2.35 -8.97 -16.50
C ASP A 92 -2.23 -9.03 -14.98
N GLY A 93 -3.11 -8.34 -14.27
CA GLY A 93 -3.05 -8.25 -12.82
C GLY A 93 -1.92 -7.36 -12.30
N LEU A 94 -1.34 -6.53 -13.16
CA LEU A 94 -0.30 -5.59 -12.78
C LEU A 94 -0.87 -4.45 -11.94
N LEU A 95 -0.07 -3.94 -11.01
CA LEU A 95 -0.46 -2.78 -10.22
C LEU A 95 -0.72 -1.58 -11.13
N ARG A 96 -1.81 -0.86 -10.86
CA ARG A 96 -2.05 0.41 -11.53
C ARG A 96 -0.98 1.40 -11.09
N PRO A 97 -0.20 1.99 -12.02
CA PRO A 97 0.95 2.80 -11.64
C PRO A 97 0.58 4.17 -11.11
N GLY A 98 1.46 4.75 -10.30
CA GLY A 98 1.43 6.14 -9.91
C GLY A 98 0.27 6.54 -8.99
N LEU A 99 -0.36 5.61 -8.29
CA LEU A 99 -1.45 5.91 -7.36
C LEU A 99 -0.93 6.22 -5.96
N THR A 100 -1.66 7.11 -5.27
CA THR A 100 -1.51 7.38 -3.86
C THR A 100 -2.83 7.12 -3.17
N ILE A 101 -2.85 6.22 -2.21
CA ILE A 101 -4.07 5.79 -1.51
C ILE A 101 -3.89 6.05 -0.02
N ALA A 102 -4.79 6.85 0.57
CA ALA A 102 -4.80 7.10 2.01
C ALA A 102 -5.45 5.92 2.74
N LEU A 103 -4.76 5.39 3.72
CA LEU A 103 -5.23 4.28 4.56
C LEU A 103 -5.79 4.76 5.90
N ALA A 104 -5.19 5.80 6.48
CA ALA A 104 -5.60 6.35 7.77
C ALA A 104 -5.17 7.80 7.89
N ARG A 105 -5.88 8.55 8.72
CA ARG A 105 -5.57 9.94 9.06
C ARG A 105 -5.34 10.05 10.56
N TYR A 106 -4.35 10.83 10.96
CA TYR A 106 -3.97 11.03 12.36
C TYR A 106 -4.08 12.51 12.77
N GLY A 107 -4.29 12.73 14.05
CA GLY A 107 -4.32 14.06 14.63
C GLY A 107 -5.60 14.84 14.33
N THR A 108 -5.54 16.15 14.54
CA THR A 108 -6.64 17.06 14.31
C THR A 108 -6.87 17.27 12.81
N PRO A 109 -8.12 17.25 12.32
CA PRO A 109 -8.41 17.53 10.92
C PRO A 109 -7.84 18.88 10.45
N GLY A 110 -7.20 18.86 9.27
CA GLY A 110 -6.60 20.05 8.66
C GLY A 110 -5.60 19.65 7.58
N ALA A 111 -5.13 20.63 6.78
CA ALA A 111 -4.21 20.40 5.67
C ALA A 111 -2.86 19.80 6.11
N GLY A 112 -2.41 20.11 7.34
CA GLY A 112 -1.18 19.56 7.91
C GLY A 112 -1.34 18.20 8.60
N ALA A 113 -2.54 17.64 8.67
CA ALA A 113 -2.76 16.34 9.32
C ALA A 113 -2.05 15.22 8.55
N PRO A 114 -1.25 14.36 9.23
CA PRO A 114 -0.57 13.28 8.55
C PRO A 114 -1.52 12.13 8.20
N HIS A 115 -1.27 11.54 7.04
CA HIS A 115 -1.99 10.37 6.54
C HIS A 115 -1.02 9.22 6.33
N LEU A 116 -1.40 8.03 6.73
CA LEU A 116 -0.73 6.82 6.31
C LEU A 116 -1.17 6.55 4.87
N VAL A 117 -0.22 6.56 3.95
CA VAL A 117 -0.49 6.36 2.53
C VAL A 117 0.30 5.20 1.97
N VAL A 118 -0.25 4.55 0.97
CA VAL A 118 0.46 3.59 0.14
C VAL A 118 0.52 4.12 -1.27
N ARG A 119 1.71 4.07 -1.88
CA ARG A 119 1.93 4.49 -3.26
C ARG A 119 2.28 3.29 -4.12
N THR A 120 1.73 3.24 -5.31
CA THR A 120 2.17 2.30 -6.33
C THR A 120 3.31 2.91 -7.12
N PRO A 121 4.28 2.08 -7.61
CA PRO A 121 5.40 2.58 -8.38
C PRO A 121 4.93 3.21 -9.69
N PRO A 122 5.72 4.15 -10.25
CA PRO A 122 5.43 4.70 -11.57
C PRO A 122 5.59 3.63 -12.66
N ALA A 123 4.97 3.86 -13.82
CA ALA A 123 4.96 2.91 -14.93
C ALA A 123 6.36 2.54 -15.46
N TRP A 124 7.33 3.44 -15.31
CA TRP A 124 8.71 3.22 -15.76
C TRP A 124 9.57 2.45 -14.76
N ALA A 125 9.08 2.19 -13.55
CA ALA A 125 9.84 1.47 -12.54
C ALA A 125 9.80 -0.04 -12.79
N ASP A 126 10.96 -0.69 -12.75
CA ASP A 126 11.08 -2.12 -13.01
C ASP A 126 10.50 -2.99 -11.88
N ALA A 127 10.50 -2.47 -10.67
CA ALA A 127 10.05 -3.21 -9.50
C ALA A 127 8.62 -2.87 -9.13
N ALA A 128 7.76 -3.87 -9.06
CA ALA A 128 6.37 -3.72 -8.64
C ALA A 128 6.24 -3.71 -7.10
N ARG A 129 6.85 -2.69 -6.47
CA ARG A 129 6.84 -2.53 -5.02
C ARG A 129 6.02 -1.31 -4.62
N GLU A 130 5.05 -1.52 -3.77
CA GLU A 130 4.32 -0.43 -3.13
C GLU A 130 5.19 0.21 -2.05
N ARG A 131 4.91 1.46 -1.73
CA ARG A 131 5.61 2.20 -0.69
C ARG A 131 4.62 2.72 0.34
N LEU A 132 4.87 2.39 1.59
CA LEU A 132 4.09 2.85 2.73
C LEU A 132 4.82 4.02 3.40
N SER A 133 4.15 5.15 3.54
CA SER A 133 4.72 6.35 4.14
C SER A 133 3.68 7.16 4.90
N LEU A 134 4.14 8.15 5.68
CA LEU A 134 3.29 9.09 6.37
C LEU A 134 3.48 10.48 5.75
N GLU A 135 2.42 11.04 5.20
CA GLU A 135 2.49 12.30 4.45
C GLU A 135 1.31 13.21 4.81
N SER A 136 1.54 14.52 4.78
CA SER A 136 0.46 15.50 4.85
C SER A 136 -0.21 15.65 3.48
N ILE A 137 -1.42 16.23 3.47
CA ILE A 137 -2.11 16.52 2.19
C ILE A 137 -1.26 17.44 1.33
N ASP A 138 -0.59 18.42 1.92
CA ASP A 138 0.26 19.36 1.18
C ASP A 138 1.41 18.63 0.47
N GLU A 139 2.03 17.64 1.12
CA GLU A 139 3.06 16.80 0.52
C GLU A 139 2.53 15.98 -0.64
N VAL A 140 1.31 15.43 -0.48
CA VAL A 140 0.65 14.64 -1.53
C VAL A 140 0.36 15.51 -2.76
N LEU A 141 -0.18 16.71 -2.55
CA LEU A 141 -0.48 17.64 -3.63
C LEU A 141 0.77 18.12 -4.37
N LYS A 142 1.85 18.38 -3.64
CA LYS A 142 3.12 18.76 -4.23
C LYS A 142 3.65 17.71 -5.21
N VAL A 143 3.60 16.45 -4.82
CA VAL A 143 4.02 15.34 -5.69
C VAL A 143 3.13 15.25 -6.94
N ALA A 144 1.83 15.48 -6.80
CA ALA A 144 0.91 15.49 -7.94
C ALA A 144 1.24 16.62 -8.93
N GLU A 145 1.53 17.83 -8.43
CA GLU A 145 1.94 18.97 -9.25
C GLU A 145 3.24 18.71 -10.02
N GLU A 146 4.22 18.11 -9.35
CA GLU A 146 5.49 17.74 -9.96
C GLU A 146 5.29 16.74 -11.13
N ARG A 147 4.34 15.83 -11.00
CA ARG A 147 4.00 14.87 -12.07
C ARG A 147 3.33 15.54 -13.27
N ASP A 148 2.42 16.46 -13.02
CA ASP A 148 1.72 17.16 -14.09
C ASP A 148 2.65 18.11 -14.86
N SER A 149 3.73 18.53 -14.25
CA SER A 149 4.75 19.41 -14.85
C SER A 149 5.80 18.64 -15.66
N SER A 150 5.78 17.33 -15.61
CA SER A 150 6.71 16.46 -16.36
C SER A 150 6.00 15.86 -17.56
#